data_d3e03a035b03ada3777258214a0b67c3
#
_entry.id   d3e03a035b03ada3777258214a0b67c3
#
_cell.length_a   1.000
_cell.length_b   1.000
_cell.length_c   1.000
_cell.angle_alpha   90.00
_cell.angle_beta   90.00
_cell.angle_gamma   90.00
#
_symmetry.space_group_name_H-M   'P 1'
#
loop_
_entity.id
_entity.type
_entity.pdbx_description
1 polymer ?
#
loop_
_entity_poly.entity_id
_entity_poly.type
_entity_poly.pdbx_seq_one_letter_code
_entity_poly.pdbx_strand_id
1 'polypeptide(L)'
;MNRKLMSRSMLVVITLSVVPWCWLPYLLTAGEEACFYCGMKRSEHGHSWMVIEYDDGSSGGFCSLHCASIDLALHTDRTLIRILVADYYRKNLIEAETAHWVIGGAKAGVMTTRAKWAFESKEDARKFINDHGGKPATIETVLKAAFEDMYGDILLIQKKRKTMHMHKLKTDHN
;
A
#
# COMPACT_ATOMS: atom_id res chain seq x y z
N MET A 1 21.51 89.40 -6.63
CA MET A 1 21.76 88.67 -5.38
C MET A 1 20.93 87.40 -5.46
N ASN A 2 21.57 86.34 -5.94
CA ASN A 2 20.93 85.04 -6.33
C ASN A 2 20.87 84.10 -5.15
N ARG A 3 19.69 83.63 -4.79
CA ARG A 3 19.50 82.46 -3.89
C ARG A 3 18.89 81.31 -4.70
N LYS A 4 19.72 80.37 -5.00
CA LYS A 4 19.35 79.07 -5.59
C LYS A 4 18.55 78.27 -4.58
N LEU A 5 17.29 77.92 -4.90
CA LEU A 5 16.53 76.89 -4.22
C LEU A 5 17.01 75.49 -4.71
N MET A 6 17.58 74.71 -3.82
CA MET A 6 17.88 73.33 -4.10
C MET A 6 16.64 72.50 -3.82
N SER A 7 16.05 71.97 -4.90
CA SER A 7 15.01 70.95 -4.82
C SER A 7 15.63 69.59 -4.39
N ARG A 8 15.23 69.09 -3.22
CA ARG A 8 15.55 67.73 -2.76
C ARG A 8 14.54 66.77 -3.36
N SER A 9 14.93 66.10 -4.44
CA SER A 9 14.19 64.96 -4.96
C SER A 9 14.36 63.79 -4.01
N MET A 10 13.25 63.44 -3.36
CA MET A 10 13.15 62.27 -2.47
C MET A 10 12.89 61.03 -3.34
N LEU A 11 13.93 60.23 -3.57
CA LEU A 11 13.86 58.95 -4.24
C LEU A 11 13.18 57.97 -3.30
N VAL A 12 11.91 57.63 -3.56
CA VAL A 12 11.22 56.53 -2.91
C VAL A 12 11.67 55.24 -3.59
N VAL A 13 12.55 54.52 -2.93
CA VAL A 13 12.94 53.18 -3.35
C VAL A 13 11.84 52.21 -2.90
N ILE A 14 10.98 51.80 -3.84
CA ILE A 14 10.02 50.72 -3.62
C ILE A 14 10.79 49.40 -3.77
N THR A 15 11.19 48.83 -2.64
CA THR A 15 11.70 47.46 -2.63
C THR A 15 10.53 46.49 -2.82
N LEU A 16 10.37 46.01 -4.06
CA LEU A 16 9.52 44.88 -4.37
C LEU A 16 10.12 43.64 -3.68
N SER A 17 9.60 43.30 -2.49
CA SER A 17 9.87 42.02 -1.85
C SER A 17 9.22 40.92 -2.68
N VAL A 18 10.02 40.29 -3.54
CA VAL A 18 9.65 39.03 -4.21
C VAL A 18 9.61 37.96 -3.13
N VAL A 19 8.42 37.72 -2.56
CA VAL A 19 8.17 36.58 -1.71
C VAL A 19 8.30 35.35 -2.61
N PRO A 20 9.23 34.41 -2.36
CA PRO A 20 9.28 33.19 -3.14
C PRO A 20 8.04 32.37 -2.83
N TRP A 21 7.13 32.32 -3.78
CA TRP A 21 5.86 31.57 -3.74
C TRP A 21 6.07 30.03 -3.78
N CYS A 22 7.26 29.58 -3.41
CA CYS A 22 7.69 28.19 -3.55
C CYS A 22 7.61 27.35 -2.25
N TRP A 23 7.00 27.88 -1.19
CA TRP A 23 6.85 27.14 0.06
C TRP A 23 5.38 27.08 0.53
N LEU A 24 4.48 26.78 -0.41
CA LEU A 24 3.23 26.18 0.02
C LEU A 24 3.55 24.71 0.27
N PRO A 25 3.53 24.20 1.53
CA PRO A 25 3.56 22.77 1.72
C PRO A 25 2.31 22.24 1.01
N TYR A 26 2.54 21.42 0.01
CA TYR A 26 1.52 20.59 -0.60
C TYR A 26 0.99 19.72 0.53
N LEU A 27 0.00 20.19 1.25
CA LEU A 27 -0.88 19.39 2.08
C LEU A 27 -1.70 18.55 1.10
N LEU A 28 -1.01 17.57 0.48
CA LEU A 28 -1.66 16.38 -0.02
C LEU A 28 -2.38 15.81 1.19
N THR A 29 -3.66 16.03 1.29
CA THR A 29 -4.55 15.16 2.02
C THR A 29 -4.32 13.80 1.40
N ALA A 30 -3.42 13.02 2.02
CA ALA A 30 -3.24 11.64 1.67
C ALA A 30 -4.61 10.99 1.88
N GLY A 31 -5.38 10.87 0.80
CA GLY A 31 -6.60 10.10 0.79
C GLY A 31 -6.24 8.73 1.37
N GLU A 32 -7.15 8.12 2.11
CA GLU A 32 -6.90 6.82 2.70
C GLU A 32 -6.50 5.83 1.59
N GLU A 33 -5.31 5.27 1.71
CA GLU A 33 -4.74 4.38 0.71
C GLU A 33 -5.58 3.10 0.61
N ALA A 34 -6.12 2.83 -0.59
CA ALA A 34 -6.99 1.70 -0.85
C ALA A 34 -6.38 0.75 -1.88
N CYS A 35 -6.62 -0.54 -1.74
CA CYS A 35 -6.16 -1.57 -2.67
C CYS A 35 -6.74 -1.32 -4.07
N PHE A 36 -5.87 -1.29 -5.08
CA PHE A 36 -6.24 -0.99 -6.46
C PHE A 36 -7.34 -1.91 -7.02
N TYR A 37 -7.32 -3.21 -6.67
CA TYR A 37 -8.27 -4.18 -7.22
C TYR A 37 -9.55 -4.37 -6.41
N CYS A 38 -9.48 -4.28 -5.09
CA CYS A 38 -10.63 -4.64 -4.24
C CYS A 38 -11.15 -3.51 -3.36
N GLY A 39 -10.45 -2.36 -3.31
CA GLY A 39 -10.84 -1.19 -2.53
C GLY A 39 -10.65 -1.32 -1.01
N MET A 40 -10.05 -2.41 -0.51
CA MET A 40 -9.75 -2.57 0.92
C MET A 40 -8.75 -1.51 1.37
N LYS A 41 -9.03 -0.88 2.51
CA LYS A 41 -8.23 0.22 3.04
C LYS A 41 -6.99 -0.28 3.75
N ARG A 42 -5.87 0.44 3.57
CA ARG A 42 -4.60 0.13 4.25
C ARG A 42 -4.71 0.25 5.77
N SER A 43 -5.50 1.19 6.28
CA SER A 43 -5.76 1.35 7.71
C SER A 43 -6.29 0.06 8.36
N GLU A 44 -7.10 -0.72 7.64
CA GLU A 44 -7.71 -1.97 8.11
C GLU A 44 -6.82 -3.19 7.83
N HIS A 45 -6.13 -3.20 6.70
CA HIS A 45 -5.36 -4.34 6.18
C HIS A 45 -3.84 -4.07 6.13
N GLY A 46 -3.34 -3.11 6.91
CA GLY A 46 -1.93 -2.71 6.89
C GLY A 46 -0.93 -3.82 7.22
N HIS A 47 -1.35 -4.85 7.96
CA HIS A 47 -0.52 -6.00 8.35
C HIS A 47 -0.21 -6.99 7.20
N SER A 48 -0.83 -6.82 6.03
CA SER A 48 -0.62 -7.63 4.82
C SER A 48 -0.43 -6.76 3.58
N TRP A 49 -0.28 -5.44 3.78
CA TRP A 49 -0.16 -4.49 2.68
C TRP A 49 1.07 -4.75 1.84
N MET A 50 0.93 -4.58 0.53
CA MET A 50 2.04 -4.72 -0.42
C MET A 50 2.11 -3.53 -1.35
N VAL A 51 3.31 -3.24 -1.82
CA VAL A 51 3.57 -2.25 -2.87
C VAL A 51 4.43 -2.92 -3.94
N ILE A 52 4.07 -2.72 -5.21
CA ILE A 52 4.87 -3.14 -6.35
C ILE A 52 5.33 -1.88 -7.09
N GLU A 53 6.59 -1.83 -7.45
CA GLU A 53 7.20 -0.75 -8.23
C GLU A 53 7.76 -1.29 -9.55
N TYR A 54 7.50 -0.59 -10.65
CA TYR A 54 7.93 -0.94 -12.00
C TYR A 54 8.93 0.07 -12.57
N ASP A 55 9.64 -0.33 -13.63
CA ASP A 55 10.68 0.45 -14.31
C ASP A 55 10.17 1.71 -15.01
N ASP A 56 8.88 1.76 -15.33
CA ASP A 56 8.22 2.95 -15.90
C ASP A 56 7.88 4.02 -14.84
N GLY A 57 8.27 3.79 -13.58
CA GLY A 57 7.98 4.67 -12.44
C GLY A 57 6.57 4.49 -11.85
N SER A 58 5.76 3.59 -12.41
CA SER A 58 4.46 3.27 -11.84
C SER A 58 4.59 2.42 -10.57
N SER A 59 3.64 2.57 -9.65
CA SER A 59 3.54 1.77 -8.44
C SER A 59 2.10 1.52 -8.06
N GLY A 60 1.83 0.41 -7.38
CA GLY A 60 0.50 0.04 -6.89
C GLY A 60 0.51 -0.45 -5.46
N GLY A 61 -0.56 -0.09 -4.70
CA GLY A 61 -0.80 -0.57 -3.34
C GLY A 61 -1.87 -1.67 -3.31
N PHE A 62 -1.61 -2.78 -2.59
CA PHE A 62 -2.47 -3.97 -2.58
C PHE A 62 -2.69 -4.45 -1.15
N CYS A 63 -3.91 -4.88 -0.84
CA CYS A 63 -4.28 -5.33 0.51
C CYS A 63 -3.57 -6.62 0.93
N SER A 64 -3.07 -7.42 -0.01
CA SER A 64 -2.39 -8.69 0.25
C SER A 64 -1.70 -9.23 -0.99
N LEU A 65 -0.95 -10.31 -0.81
CA LEU A 65 -0.28 -11.03 -1.89
C LEU A 65 -1.28 -11.55 -2.96
N HIS A 66 -2.53 -11.84 -2.61
CA HIS A 66 -3.56 -12.20 -3.60
C HIS A 66 -3.75 -11.10 -4.65
N CYS A 67 -4.01 -9.87 -4.23
CA CYS A 67 -4.19 -8.75 -5.16
C CYS A 67 -2.88 -8.33 -5.85
N ALA A 68 -1.74 -8.42 -5.16
CA ALA A 68 -0.41 -8.20 -5.75
C ALA A 68 -0.11 -9.21 -6.87
N SER A 69 -0.49 -10.49 -6.68
CA SER A 69 -0.32 -11.53 -7.71
C SER A 69 -1.19 -11.28 -8.96
N ILE A 70 -2.36 -10.68 -8.79
CA ILE A 70 -3.19 -10.24 -9.93
C ILE A 70 -2.45 -9.16 -10.71
N ASP A 71 -1.87 -8.19 -10.03
CA ASP A 71 -1.12 -7.11 -10.65
C ASP A 71 0.08 -7.62 -11.45
N LEU A 72 0.87 -8.49 -10.87
CA LEU A 72 2.02 -9.14 -11.53
C LEU A 72 1.60 -9.92 -12.79
N ALA A 73 0.44 -10.59 -12.75
CA ALA A 73 -0.07 -11.34 -13.89
C ALA A 73 -0.58 -10.44 -15.02
N LEU A 74 -1.11 -9.26 -14.71
CA LEU A 74 -1.67 -8.32 -15.67
C LEU A 74 -0.61 -7.39 -16.30
N HIS A 75 0.56 -7.23 -15.67
CA HIS A 75 1.63 -6.33 -16.09
C HIS A 75 2.91 -7.08 -16.47
N THR A 76 2.77 -8.15 -17.25
CA THR A 76 3.92 -8.94 -17.75
C THR A 76 4.75 -8.18 -18.82
N ASP A 77 4.26 -7.07 -19.29
CA ASP A 77 4.91 -6.14 -20.23
C ASP A 77 5.82 -5.12 -19.53
N ARG A 78 5.82 -5.05 -18.19
CA ARG A 78 6.63 -4.14 -17.38
C ARG A 78 7.73 -4.89 -16.65
N THR A 79 8.85 -4.21 -16.43
CA THR A 79 9.94 -4.76 -15.62
C THR A 79 9.69 -4.47 -14.15
N LEU A 80 9.60 -5.54 -13.36
CA LEU A 80 9.51 -5.44 -11.91
C LEU A 80 10.81 -4.89 -11.33
N ILE A 81 10.74 -3.79 -10.55
CA ILE A 81 11.89 -3.23 -9.83
C ILE A 81 11.98 -3.83 -8.43
N ARG A 82 10.88 -3.77 -7.66
CA ARG A 82 10.83 -4.38 -6.32
C ARG A 82 9.41 -4.63 -5.85
N ILE A 83 9.31 -5.52 -4.89
CA ILE A 83 8.09 -5.79 -4.13
C ILE A 83 8.36 -5.46 -2.67
N LEU A 84 7.54 -4.58 -2.11
CA LEU A 84 7.53 -4.31 -0.68
C LEU A 84 6.33 -4.99 -0.03
N VAL A 85 6.51 -5.48 1.19
CA VAL A 85 5.45 -6.09 1.99
C VAL A 85 5.47 -5.54 3.40
N ALA A 86 4.31 -5.39 4.02
CA ALA A 86 4.23 -4.97 5.40
C ALA A 86 4.70 -6.08 6.35
N ASP A 87 5.54 -5.71 7.32
CA ASP A 87 5.75 -6.53 8.51
C ASP A 87 4.42 -6.72 9.24
N TYR A 88 4.11 -7.97 9.59
CA TYR A 88 2.81 -8.32 10.18
C TYR A 88 2.51 -7.56 11.48
N TYR A 89 3.50 -7.37 12.35
CA TYR A 89 3.30 -6.71 13.64
C TYR A 89 3.47 -5.18 13.55
N ARG A 90 4.51 -4.71 12.86
CA ARG A 90 4.88 -3.28 12.80
C ARG A 90 4.19 -2.51 11.70
N LYS A 91 3.75 -3.21 10.63
CA LYS A 91 3.10 -2.63 9.44
C LYS A 91 3.99 -1.68 8.61
N ASN A 92 5.30 -1.60 8.92
CA ASN A 92 6.28 -0.95 8.05
C ASN A 92 6.53 -1.81 6.81
N LEU A 93 6.82 -1.17 5.69
CA LEU A 93 7.15 -1.86 4.45
C LEU A 93 8.62 -2.33 4.49
N ILE A 94 8.83 -3.58 4.13
CA ILE A 94 10.13 -4.26 4.02
C ILE A 94 10.24 -4.91 2.65
N GLU A 95 11.45 -5.20 2.19
CA GLU A 95 11.68 -5.93 0.94
C GLU A 95 11.13 -7.36 1.03
N ALA A 96 10.26 -7.72 0.09
CA ALA A 96 9.60 -9.02 0.08
C ALA A 96 10.60 -10.18 -0.10
N GLU A 97 11.71 -9.95 -0.79
CA GLU A 97 12.75 -10.94 -1.04
C GLU A 97 13.52 -11.33 0.23
N THR A 98 13.74 -10.38 1.14
CA THR A 98 14.47 -10.61 2.39
C THR A 98 13.57 -10.88 3.58
N ALA A 99 12.26 -10.71 3.42
CA ALA A 99 11.28 -10.96 4.47
C ALA A 99 11.24 -12.44 4.88
N HIS A 100 10.98 -12.68 6.16
CA HIS A 100 10.71 -14.00 6.70
C HIS A 100 9.23 -14.33 6.52
N TRP A 101 8.91 -15.14 5.52
CA TRP A 101 7.54 -15.49 5.21
C TRP A 101 7.03 -16.68 6.05
N VAL A 102 5.74 -16.61 6.37
CA VAL A 102 4.98 -17.73 6.98
C VAL A 102 3.74 -17.98 6.14
N ILE A 103 3.55 -19.25 5.74
CA ILE A 103 2.39 -19.70 4.96
C ILE A 103 1.48 -20.59 5.79
N GLY A 104 0.17 -20.35 5.71
CA GLY A 104 -0.86 -21.11 6.44
C GLY A 104 -1.02 -20.64 7.89
N GLY A 105 -1.46 -21.56 8.75
CA GLY A 105 -1.76 -21.28 10.15
C GLY A 105 -3.24 -20.94 10.39
N ALA A 106 -3.58 -20.66 11.67
CA ALA A 106 -4.95 -20.45 12.11
C ALA A 106 -5.48 -19.03 11.83
N LYS A 107 -4.61 -18.05 11.52
CA LYS A 107 -5.04 -16.69 11.18
C LYS A 107 -5.64 -16.66 9.78
N ALA A 108 -6.83 -16.10 9.67
CA ALA A 108 -7.50 -15.94 8.39
C ALA A 108 -6.71 -15.02 7.46
N GLY A 109 -6.41 -15.50 6.26
CA GLY A 109 -5.73 -14.69 5.24
C GLY A 109 -6.59 -13.57 4.69
N VAL A 110 -5.94 -12.53 4.17
CA VAL A 110 -6.61 -11.43 3.48
C VAL A 110 -6.79 -11.83 2.02
N MET A 111 -8.04 -11.93 1.57
CA MET A 111 -8.45 -12.33 0.21
C MET A 111 -8.00 -13.75 -0.20
N THR A 112 -7.61 -14.59 0.75
CA THR A 112 -7.15 -15.96 0.51
C THR A 112 -7.51 -16.86 1.69
N THR A 113 -7.66 -18.17 1.42
CA THR A 113 -7.83 -19.19 2.46
C THR A 113 -6.51 -19.61 3.08
N ARG A 114 -5.46 -19.68 2.29
CA ARG A 114 -4.11 -20.02 2.74
C ARG A 114 -3.33 -18.73 3.00
N ALA A 115 -3.32 -18.30 4.27
CA ALA A 115 -2.68 -17.05 4.69
C ALA A 115 -1.19 -17.01 4.33
N LYS A 116 -0.67 -15.81 4.03
CA LYS A 116 0.73 -15.54 3.75
C LYS A 116 1.10 -14.26 4.49
N TRP A 117 2.02 -14.38 5.45
CA TRP A 117 2.44 -13.29 6.34
C TRP A 117 3.94 -13.06 6.23
N ALA A 118 4.35 -11.81 6.26
CA ALA A 118 5.75 -11.41 6.20
C ALA A 118 6.21 -10.78 7.52
N PHE A 119 7.46 -11.00 7.87
CA PHE A 119 8.09 -10.49 9.07
C PHE A 119 9.49 -9.99 8.74
N GLU A 120 9.86 -8.88 9.35
CA GLU A 120 11.22 -8.32 9.24
C GLU A 120 12.22 -9.19 10.00
N SER A 121 11.82 -9.72 11.17
CA SER A 121 12.68 -10.57 11.98
C SER A 121 12.27 -12.04 11.96
N LYS A 122 13.26 -12.91 11.97
CA LYS A 122 13.09 -14.37 12.07
C LYS A 122 12.45 -14.80 13.39
N GLU A 123 12.72 -14.05 14.44
CA GLU A 123 12.17 -14.25 15.78
C GLU A 123 10.67 -14.03 15.80
N ASP A 124 10.20 -12.94 15.16
CA ASP A 124 8.77 -12.63 15.03
C ASP A 124 8.04 -13.69 14.18
N ALA A 125 8.67 -14.15 13.08
CA ALA A 125 8.12 -15.24 12.28
C ALA A 125 7.98 -16.54 13.09
N ARG A 126 9.00 -16.90 13.90
CA ARG A 126 8.96 -18.07 14.78
C ARG A 126 7.90 -17.95 15.86
N LYS A 127 7.82 -16.75 16.50
CA LYS A 127 6.80 -16.46 17.49
C LYS A 127 5.41 -16.62 16.89
N PHE A 128 5.17 -16.06 15.71
CA PHE A 128 3.90 -16.21 15.00
C PHE A 128 3.54 -17.68 14.73
N ILE A 129 4.52 -18.48 14.26
CA ILE A 129 4.31 -19.92 14.02
C ILE A 129 3.95 -20.66 15.31
N ASN A 130 4.61 -20.36 16.42
CA ASN A 130 4.30 -20.97 17.72
C ASN A 130 2.89 -20.62 18.19
N ASP A 131 2.46 -19.37 18.00
CA ASP A 131 1.17 -18.88 18.48
C ASP A 131 0.00 -19.28 17.55
N HIS A 132 0.25 -19.39 16.24
CA HIS A 132 -0.81 -19.51 15.24
C HIS A 132 -0.62 -20.66 14.24
N GLY A 133 0.49 -21.37 14.32
CA GLY A 133 0.84 -22.38 13.33
C GLY A 133 1.32 -21.77 12.02
N GLY A 134 1.35 -22.60 10.98
CA GLY A 134 1.91 -22.25 9.69
C GLY A 134 3.31 -22.84 9.50
N LYS A 135 3.93 -22.53 8.36
CA LYS A 135 5.26 -23.03 8.00
C LYS A 135 6.12 -21.88 7.47
N PRO A 136 7.45 -21.88 7.74
CA PRO A 136 8.36 -20.94 7.08
C PRO A 136 8.31 -21.11 5.56
N ALA A 137 8.46 -20.02 4.84
CA ALA A 137 8.43 -19.98 3.39
C ALA A 137 9.40 -18.93 2.85
N THR A 138 9.62 -18.94 1.54
CA THR A 138 10.32 -17.90 0.78
C THR A 138 9.33 -17.13 -0.07
N ILE A 139 9.75 -15.98 -0.63
CA ILE A 139 8.90 -15.19 -1.53
C ILE A 139 8.41 -16.02 -2.73
N GLU A 140 9.28 -16.84 -3.34
CA GLU A 140 8.90 -17.71 -4.46
C GLU A 140 7.82 -18.72 -4.05
N THR A 141 7.98 -19.31 -2.85
CA THR A 141 7.00 -20.28 -2.33
C THR A 141 5.64 -19.63 -2.12
N VAL A 142 5.58 -18.44 -1.52
CA VAL A 142 4.30 -17.75 -1.25
C VAL A 142 3.68 -17.17 -2.53
N LEU A 143 4.48 -16.71 -3.50
CA LEU A 143 3.99 -16.30 -4.82
C LEU A 143 3.39 -17.47 -5.59
N LYS A 144 4.13 -18.58 -5.70
CA LYS A 144 3.62 -19.82 -6.31
C LYS A 144 2.30 -20.23 -5.66
N ALA A 145 2.26 -20.26 -4.34
CA ALA A 145 1.05 -20.58 -3.59
C ALA A 145 -0.10 -19.60 -3.83
N ALA A 146 0.18 -18.32 -4.04
CA ALA A 146 -0.85 -17.33 -4.36
C ALA A 146 -1.49 -17.59 -5.73
N PHE A 147 -0.71 -17.95 -6.74
CA PHE A 147 -1.23 -18.34 -8.05
C PHE A 147 -1.99 -19.67 -8.02
N GLU A 148 -1.51 -20.67 -7.27
CA GLU A 148 -2.21 -21.95 -7.08
C GLU A 148 -3.58 -21.76 -6.42
N ASP A 149 -3.67 -20.87 -5.41
CA ASP A 149 -4.89 -20.61 -4.66
C ASP A 149 -5.89 -19.73 -5.43
N MET A 150 -5.44 -18.98 -6.45
CA MET A 150 -6.18 -17.89 -7.11
C MET A 150 -7.59 -18.28 -7.50
N TYR A 151 -7.78 -19.41 -8.17
CA TYR A 151 -9.10 -19.85 -8.60
C TYR A 151 -10.05 -20.10 -7.42
N GLY A 152 -9.59 -20.83 -6.41
CA GLY A 152 -10.37 -21.12 -5.20
C GLY A 152 -10.70 -19.84 -4.42
N ASP A 153 -9.75 -18.95 -4.28
CA ASP A 153 -9.91 -17.67 -3.60
C ASP A 153 -10.94 -16.77 -4.31
N ILE A 154 -10.89 -16.71 -5.66
CA ILE A 154 -11.88 -15.96 -6.46
C ILE A 154 -13.30 -16.49 -6.20
N LEU A 155 -13.49 -17.81 -6.23
CA LEU A 155 -14.81 -18.40 -5.97
C LEU A 155 -15.33 -18.05 -4.58
N LEU A 156 -14.48 -18.10 -3.55
CA LEU A 156 -14.85 -17.73 -2.18
C LEU A 156 -15.19 -16.25 -2.04
N ILE A 157 -14.39 -15.39 -2.68
CA ILE A 157 -14.63 -13.94 -2.69
C ILE A 157 -15.98 -13.64 -3.35
N GLN A 158 -16.26 -14.23 -4.50
CA GLN A 158 -17.53 -14.05 -5.20
C GLN A 158 -18.72 -14.54 -4.35
N LYS A 159 -18.58 -15.70 -3.71
CA LYS A 159 -19.61 -16.22 -2.79
C LYS A 159 -19.87 -15.25 -1.63
N LYS A 160 -18.82 -14.75 -0.97
CA LYS A 160 -18.95 -13.77 0.13
C LYS A 160 -19.62 -12.48 -0.33
N ARG A 161 -19.21 -11.91 -1.47
CA ARG A 161 -19.79 -10.69 -2.04
C ARG A 161 -21.28 -10.88 -2.36
N LYS A 162 -21.65 -12.01 -2.96
CA LYS A 162 -23.06 -12.34 -3.24
C LYS A 162 -23.89 -12.40 -1.95
N THR A 163 -23.37 -13.06 -0.91
CA THR A 163 -24.06 -13.15 0.39
C THR A 163 -24.26 -11.78 1.03
N MET A 164 -23.21 -10.93 1.04
CA MET A 164 -23.29 -9.57 1.57
C MET A 164 -24.30 -8.70 0.79
N HIS A 165 -24.28 -8.80 -0.54
CA HIS A 165 -25.25 -8.08 -1.39
C HIS A 165 -26.69 -8.48 -1.10
N MET A 166 -26.95 -9.78 -0.99
CA MET A 166 -28.29 -10.29 -0.64
C MET A 166 -28.75 -9.86 0.76
N HIS A 167 -27.82 -9.80 1.72
CA HIS A 167 -28.14 -9.31 3.07
C HIS A 167 -28.50 -7.82 3.05
N LYS A 168 -27.72 -7.00 2.33
CA LYS A 168 -27.98 -5.57 2.17
C LYS A 168 -29.37 -5.31 1.57
N LEU A 169 -29.73 -6.00 0.49
CA LEU A 169 -31.06 -5.86 -0.12
C LEU A 169 -32.21 -6.18 0.84
N LYS A 170 -32.01 -7.15 1.75
CA LYS A 170 -33.04 -7.49 2.78
C LYS A 170 -33.16 -6.42 3.85
N THR A 171 -32.06 -5.74 4.22
CA THR A 171 -32.08 -4.66 5.23
C THR A 171 -32.66 -3.37 4.69
N ASP A 172 -32.46 -3.08 3.39
CA ASP A 172 -32.96 -1.85 2.74
C ASP A 172 -34.50 -1.93 2.44
N HIS A 173 -35.12 -3.11 2.56
CA HIS A 173 -36.54 -3.33 2.33
C HIS A 173 -37.38 -3.52 3.63
N ASN A 174 -36.76 -3.43 4.80
CA ASN A 174 -37.43 -3.43 6.13
C ASN A 174 -37.34 -2.03 6.76
#